data_647188de8944138c1dbabdb64de43da2
#
_entry.id   647188de8944138c1dbabdb64de43da2
#
_cell.length_a   1.000
_cell.length_b   1.000
_cell.length_c   1.000
_cell.angle_alpha   90.00
_cell.angle_beta   90.00
_cell.angle_gamma   90.00
#
_symmetry.space_group_name_H-M   'P 1'
#
loop_
_entity.id
_entity.type
_entity.pdbx_description
1 polymer ?
#
loop_
_entity_poly.entity_id
_entity_poly.type
_entity_poly.pdbx_seq_one_letter_code
_entity_poly.pdbx_strand_id
1 'polypeptide(L)'
;RPAVDKLNLDIADGEFLVLVGPSGCGKSTSLRMLAGLEEVNDGAIRIGDRDVTDVPPKDRDIAMVFQNYALYPHMTVRDNMGFALKIAGVNKEERNKRVEEAAKLLDLEPYLDRKPKALSGGQRQRVAMGRAIVREPQVFLMDEPLSNLDAKLRVQTRTQIASLQRRLGVTTVYVTHDQTEALTMGDRIAVLKDGILQQVGSPRDLYETPQNDFVAGFIGSPAMNLFPASVSGDSVQIGTSVVPVVQDVQSATGDTVTVGVRPEDFTVVPAAEGGLQVTVNLVEELGSDGYLYGNAVIDGTETEIVVRVDGRNHPTAGDVVTIAPNAARVHAFDASTGERLPLK
;
A
#
# COMPACT_ATOMS: atom_id res chain seq x y z
N ARG A 1 10.81 -20.54 -8.79
CA ARG A 1 9.47 -19.98 -8.51
C ARG A 1 9.24 -18.80 -9.45
N PRO A 2 8.06 -18.67 -10.08
CA PRO A 2 7.76 -17.51 -10.92
C PRO A 2 7.75 -16.22 -10.09
N ALA A 3 8.14 -15.10 -10.73
CA ALA A 3 8.11 -13.78 -10.07
C ALA A 3 6.67 -13.30 -9.80
N VAL A 4 5.74 -13.71 -10.65
CA VAL A 4 4.29 -13.48 -10.52
C VAL A 4 3.61 -14.82 -10.81
N ASP A 5 2.80 -15.30 -9.87
CA ASP A 5 2.17 -16.62 -9.94
C ASP A 5 0.65 -16.47 -9.97
N LYS A 6 0.05 -16.75 -11.12
CA LYS A 6 -1.41 -16.80 -11.36
C LYS A 6 -2.15 -15.54 -10.87
N LEU A 7 -1.57 -14.37 -11.12
CA LEU A 7 -2.23 -13.10 -10.79
C LEU A 7 -3.44 -12.90 -11.71
N ASN A 8 -4.63 -12.92 -11.12
CA ASN A 8 -5.88 -12.56 -11.78
C ASN A 8 -6.43 -11.29 -11.13
N LEU A 9 -6.60 -10.25 -11.91
CA LEU A 9 -6.98 -8.94 -11.40
C LEU A 9 -7.71 -8.13 -12.47
N ASP A 10 -8.94 -7.75 -12.18
CA ASP A 10 -9.71 -6.84 -13.01
C ASP A 10 -9.63 -5.42 -12.43
N ILE A 11 -9.33 -4.46 -13.28
CA ILE A 11 -9.20 -3.04 -12.92
C ILE A 11 -10.28 -2.28 -13.68
N ALA A 12 -11.14 -1.55 -12.96
CA ALA A 12 -12.21 -0.78 -13.57
C ALA A 12 -11.66 0.43 -14.33
N ASP A 13 -12.40 0.89 -15.32
CA ASP A 13 -12.05 2.11 -16.04
C ASP A 13 -12.05 3.32 -15.11
N GLY A 14 -10.97 4.12 -15.18
CA GLY A 14 -10.76 5.26 -14.30
C GLY A 14 -10.32 4.93 -12.86
N GLU A 15 -10.15 3.66 -12.52
CA GLU A 15 -9.72 3.22 -11.20
C GLU A 15 -8.26 3.57 -10.92
N PHE A 16 -7.97 3.94 -9.67
CA PHE A 16 -6.61 4.03 -9.12
C PHE A 16 -6.31 2.77 -8.31
N LEU A 17 -5.63 1.81 -8.92
CA LEU A 17 -5.20 0.57 -8.25
C LEU A 17 -3.77 0.69 -7.76
N VAL A 18 -3.54 0.36 -6.49
CA VAL A 18 -2.20 0.32 -5.90
C VAL A 18 -1.75 -1.12 -5.66
N LEU A 19 -0.57 -1.47 -6.14
CA LEU A 19 0.09 -2.74 -5.82
C LEU A 19 1.07 -2.53 -4.68
N VAL A 20 0.90 -3.26 -3.59
CA VAL A 20 1.80 -3.21 -2.41
C VAL A 20 2.26 -4.60 -2.01
N GLY A 21 3.31 -4.64 -1.23
CA GLY A 21 3.87 -5.88 -0.69
C GLY A 21 5.35 -5.73 -0.36
N PRO A 22 5.96 -6.73 0.28
CA PRO A 22 7.39 -6.75 0.60
C PRO A 22 8.27 -6.61 -0.65
N SER A 23 9.54 -6.26 -0.44
CA SER A 23 10.52 -6.24 -1.52
C SER A 23 10.62 -7.60 -2.22
N GLY A 24 10.67 -7.59 -3.55
CA GLY A 24 10.79 -8.81 -4.34
C GLY A 24 9.51 -9.64 -4.49
N CYS A 25 8.33 -9.12 -4.08
CA CYS A 25 7.07 -9.86 -4.19
C CYS A 25 6.40 -9.82 -5.56
N GLY A 26 7.03 -9.23 -6.59
CA GLY A 26 6.52 -9.24 -7.97
C GLY A 26 5.77 -7.98 -8.41
N LYS A 27 5.68 -6.91 -7.60
CA LYS A 27 4.96 -5.66 -7.94
C LYS A 27 5.48 -5.01 -9.24
N SER A 28 6.77 -4.65 -9.25
CA SER A 28 7.39 -4.01 -10.41
C SER A 28 7.43 -4.93 -11.62
N THR A 29 7.57 -6.24 -11.42
CA THR A 29 7.47 -7.23 -12.50
C THR A 29 6.09 -7.24 -13.11
N SER A 30 5.01 -7.25 -12.31
CA SER A 30 3.63 -7.14 -12.78
C SER A 30 3.42 -5.87 -13.58
N LEU A 31 3.92 -4.74 -13.08
CA LEU A 31 3.82 -3.45 -13.77
C LEU A 31 4.55 -3.47 -15.12
N ARG A 32 5.74 -4.06 -15.19
CA ARG A 32 6.52 -4.19 -16.43
C ARG A 32 5.88 -5.14 -17.43
N MET A 33 5.21 -6.19 -16.97
CA MET A 33 4.39 -7.07 -17.83
C MET A 33 3.23 -6.28 -18.45
N LEU A 34 2.52 -5.44 -17.67
CA LEU A 34 1.50 -4.53 -18.18
C LEU A 34 2.06 -3.57 -19.24
N ALA A 35 3.27 -3.08 -19.02
CA ALA A 35 3.95 -2.19 -19.95
C ALA A 35 4.50 -2.89 -21.21
N GLY A 36 4.57 -4.23 -21.22
CA GLY A 36 5.21 -5.00 -22.29
C GLY A 36 6.73 -4.99 -22.24
N LEU A 37 7.31 -4.66 -21.07
CA LEU A 37 8.75 -4.65 -20.84
C LEU A 37 9.28 -5.99 -20.31
N GLU A 38 8.39 -6.87 -19.85
CA GLU A 38 8.65 -8.23 -19.42
C GLU A 38 7.67 -9.17 -20.10
N GLU A 39 8.13 -10.37 -20.41
CA GLU A 39 7.32 -11.39 -21.07
C GLU A 39 6.33 -12.05 -20.12
N VAL A 40 5.15 -12.39 -20.61
CA VAL A 40 4.14 -13.17 -19.91
C VAL A 40 4.26 -14.63 -20.39
N ASN A 41 4.60 -15.53 -19.48
CA ASN A 41 4.80 -16.93 -19.81
C ASN A 41 3.49 -17.69 -20.02
N ASP A 42 2.44 -17.29 -19.31
CA ASP A 42 1.09 -17.87 -19.38
C ASP A 42 0.04 -16.84 -18.96
N GLY A 43 -1.18 -16.97 -19.50
CA GLY A 43 -2.26 -16.03 -19.27
C GLY A 43 -2.33 -14.92 -20.31
N ALA A 44 -3.12 -13.87 -20.02
CA ALA A 44 -3.35 -12.77 -20.94
C ALA A 44 -3.48 -11.42 -20.22
N ILE A 45 -3.02 -10.36 -20.89
CA ILE A 45 -3.22 -8.97 -20.46
C ILE A 45 -4.14 -8.29 -21.47
N ARG A 46 -5.18 -7.62 -20.96
CA ARG A 46 -6.12 -6.86 -21.78
C ARG A 46 -6.16 -5.40 -21.35
N ILE A 47 -6.25 -4.50 -22.33
CA ILE A 47 -6.54 -3.08 -22.13
C ILE A 47 -7.81 -2.78 -22.94
N GLY A 48 -8.89 -2.48 -22.23
CA GLY A 48 -10.23 -2.50 -22.82
C GLY A 48 -10.54 -3.89 -23.38
N ASP A 49 -11.06 -3.96 -24.61
CA ASP A 49 -11.38 -5.23 -25.27
C ASP A 49 -10.19 -5.86 -26.02
N ARG A 50 -9.04 -5.18 -26.02
CA ARG A 50 -7.87 -5.60 -26.78
C ARG A 50 -6.93 -6.45 -25.94
N ASP A 51 -6.60 -7.65 -26.42
CA ASP A 51 -5.49 -8.44 -25.92
C ASP A 51 -4.16 -7.79 -26.33
N VAL A 52 -3.34 -7.46 -25.33
CA VAL A 52 -2.03 -6.80 -25.53
C VAL A 52 -0.86 -7.67 -25.05
N THR A 53 -1.10 -8.93 -24.75
CA THR A 53 -0.09 -9.83 -24.16
C THR A 53 1.24 -9.81 -24.94
N ASP A 54 1.16 -9.96 -26.29
CA ASP A 54 2.32 -9.98 -27.17
C ASP A 54 2.57 -8.64 -27.90
N VAL A 55 1.83 -7.59 -27.53
CA VAL A 55 1.96 -6.27 -28.16
C VAL A 55 3.15 -5.53 -27.56
N PRO A 56 4.06 -4.97 -28.39
CA PRO A 56 5.20 -4.21 -27.88
C PRO A 56 4.74 -2.94 -27.14
N PRO A 57 5.55 -2.43 -26.19
CA PRO A 57 5.18 -1.29 -25.32
C PRO A 57 4.66 -0.06 -26.08
N LYS A 58 5.28 0.29 -27.18
CA LYS A 58 4.92 1.48 -27.99
C LYS A 58 3.50 1.44 -28.56
N ASP A 59 2.93 0.24 -28.70
CA ASP A 59 1.62 0.02 -29.32
C ASP A 59 0.52 -0.36 -28.31
N ARG A 60 0.82 -0.31 -26.99
CA ARG A 60 -0.15 -0.65 -25.92
C ARG A 60 -1.05 0.49 -25.45
N ASP A 61 -0.82 1.70 -25.92
CA ASP A 61 -1.54 2.91 -25.47
C ASP A 61 -1.46 3.14 -23.94
N ILE A 62 -0.27 3.00 -23.42
CA ILE A 62 0.10 3.23 -22.03
C ILE A 62 1.15 4.32 -21.89
N ALA A 63 1.24 4.94 -20.73
CA ALA A 63 2.37 5.77 -20.35
C ALA A 63 2.91 5.30 -19.00
N MET A 64 4.22 5.29 -18.85
CA MET A 64 4.91 4.83 -17.65
C MET A 64 5.77 5.93 -17.03
N VAL A 65 5.64 6.09 -15.72
CA VAL A 65 6.52 6.92 -14.88
C VAL A 65 7.43 5.98 -14.10
N PHE A 66 8.74 6.12 -14.31
CA PHE A 66 9.76 5.29 -13.69
C PHE A 66 10.23 5.89 -12.35
N GLN A 67 10.75 5.04 -11.46
CA GLN A 67 11.30 5.42 -10.17
C GLN A 67 12.40 6.50 -10.26
N ASN A 68 13.24 6.45 -11.29
CA ASN A 68 14.31 7.42 -11.54
C ASN A 68 13.89 8.56 -12.47
N TYR A 69 12.57 8.68 -12.77
CA TYR A 69 11.94 9.64 -13.69
C TYR A 69 12.35 9.50 -15.17
N ALA A 70 13.50 8.93 -15.47
CA ALA A 70 14.04 8.71 -16.83
C ALA A 70 14.01 9.96 -17.72
N LEU A 71 14.31 11.14 -17.15
CA LEU A 71 14.37 12.38 -17.90
C LEU A 71 15.64 12.46 -18.75
N TYR A 72 15.50 13.05 -19.94
CA TYR A 72 16.64 13.33 -20.81
C TYR A 72 17.41 14.57 -20.29
N PRO A 73 18.63 14.42 -19.74
CA PRO A 73 19.31 15.48 -19.00
C PRO A 73 19.76 16.65 -19.89
N HIS A 74 19.93 16.42 -21.18
CA HIS A 74 20.33 17.42 -22.16
C HIS A 74 19.18 18.23 -22.75
N MET A 75 17.92 17.75 -22.56
CA MET A 75 16.72 18.39 -23.03
C MET A 75 16.12 19.34 -21.98
N THR A 76 15.42 20.38 -22.43
CA THR A 76 14.60 21.23 -21.57
C THR A 76 13.37 20.47 -21.03
N VAL A 77 12.66 21.04 -20.07
CA VAL A 77 11.37 20.51 -19.61
C VAL A 77 10.39 20.40 -20.78
N ARG A 78 10.26 21.44 -21.59
CA ARG A 78 9.42 21.48 -22.80
C ARG A 78 9.76 20.34 -23.75
N ASP A 79 11.02 20.14 -24.03
CA ASP A 79 11.48 19.09 -24.94
C ASP A 79 11.28 17.69 -24.35
N ASN A 80 11.53 17.50 -23.05
CA ASN A 80 11.25 16.26 -22.37
C ASN A 80 9.77 15.87 -22.48
N MET A 81 8.88 16.81 -22.17
CA MET A 81 7.43 16.59 -22.23
C MET A 81 6.94 16.30 -23.65
N GLY A 82 7.45 17.07 -24.65
CA GLY A 82 7.02 16.96 -26.04
C GLY A 82 7.71 15.86 -26.85
N PHE A 83 8.71 15.17 -26.31
CA PHE A 83 9.55 14.24 -27.09
C PHE A 83 8.77 13.09 -27.72
N ALA A 84 7.88 12.45 -26.99
CA ALA A 84 7.06 11.36 -27.51
C ALA A 84 6.14 11.82 -28.66
N LEU A 85 5.57 12.99 -28.54
CA LEU A 85 4.73 13.59 -29.59
C LEU A 85 5.56 13.93 -30.84
N LYS A 86 6.81 14.37 -30.66
CA LYS A 86 7.75 14.61 -31.76
C LYS A 86 8.06 13.34 -32.55
N ILE A 87 8.33 12.23 -31.82
CA ILE A 87 8.58 10.92 -32.45
C ILE A 87 7.34 10.40 -33.17
N ALA A 88 6.15 10.65 -32.63
CA ALA A 88 4.88 10.31 -33.26
C ALA A 88 4.51 11.19 -34.46
N GLY A 89 5.36 12.16 -34.84
CA GLY A 89 5.15 13.01 -36.00
C GLY A 89 4.13 14.15 -35.78
N VAL A 90 3.74 14.44 -34.54
CA VAL A 90 2.86 15.57 -34.23
C VAL A 90 3.56 16.88 -34.57
N ASN A 91 2.86 17.77 -35.30
CA ASN A 91 3.42 19.05 -35.71
C ASN A 91 3.79 19.92 -34.50
N LYS A 92 4.68 20.88 -34.70
CA LYS A 92 5.26 21.70 -33.63
C LYS A 92 4.21 22.53 -32.88
N GLU A 93 3.22 23.06 -33.57
CA GLU A 93 2.19 23.88 -32.96
C GLU A 93 1.30 23.11 -32.03
N GLU A 94 0.75 21.98 -32.46
CA GLU A 94 -0.07 21.08 -31.64
C GLU A 94 0.74 20.49 -30.48
N ARG A 95 1.99 20.12 -30.72
CA ARG A 95 2.89 19.62 -29.65
C ARG A 95 3.11 20.68 -28.58
N ASN A 96 3.40 21.93 -28.95
CA ASN A 96 3.59 23.01 -27.98
C ASN A 96 2.31 23.28 -27.18
N LYS A 97 1.15 23.28 -27.83
CA LYS A 97 -0.14 23.44 -27.19
C LYS A 97 -0.36 22.37 -26.10
N ARG A 98 -0.20 21.09 -26.42
CA ARG A 98 -0.35 19.99 -25.45
C ARG A 98 0.65 20.07 -24.31
N VAL A 99 1.90 20.43 -24.58
CA VAL A 99 2.93 20.62 -23.56
C VAL A 99 2.55 21.77 -22.61
N GLU A 100 2.07 22.89 -23.13
CA GLU A 100 1.65 24.04 -22.30
C GLU A 100 0.41 23.73 -21.45
N GLU A 101 -0.57 23.02 -22.00
CA GLU A 101 -1.74 22.54 -21.25
C GLU A 101 -1.33 21.60 -20.11
N ALA A 102 -0.45 20.62 -20.36
CA ALA A 102 0.07 19.73 -19.32
C ALA A 102 0.94 20.47 -18.29
N ALA A 103 1.76 21.43 -18.73
CA ALA A 103 2.58 22.24 -17.84
C ALA A 103 1.72 23.07 -16.89
N LYS A 104 0.62 23.62 -17.37
CA LYS A 104 -0.35 24.35 -16.54
C LYS A 104 -1.01 23.46 -15.50
N LEU A 105 -1.38 22.22 -15.85
CA LEU A 105 -1.94 21.24 -14.91
C LEU A 105 -0.97 20.87 -13.79
N LEU A 106 0.33 20.98 -14.04
CA LEU A 106 1.42 20.51 -13.16
C LEU A 106 2.21 21.66 -12.53
N ASP A 107 1.81 22.92 -12.71
CA ASP A 107 2.54 24.11 -12.25
C ASP A 107 3.99 24.14 -12.75
N LEU A 108 4.22 23.76 -14.00
CA LEU A 108 5.53 23.70 -14.65
C LEU A 108 5.81 24.84 -15.62
N GLU A 109 4.85 25.73 -15.88
CA GLU A 109 4.97 26.84 -16.84
C GLU A 109 6.26 27.66 -16.62
N PRO A 110 6.64 28.05 -15.38
CA PRO A 110 7.86 28.83 -15.15
C PRO A 110 9.16 28.07 -15.42
N TYR A 111 9.09 26.75 -15.57
CA TYR A 111 10.25 25.86 -15.68
C TYR A 111 10.46 25.26 -17.07
N LEU A 112 9.59 25.56 -18.04
CA LEU A 112 9.58 24.93 -19.36
C LEU A 112 10.91 25.00 -20.11
N ASP A 113 11.67 26.09 -19.92
CA ASP A 113 12.95 26.29 -20.60
C ASP A 113 14.15 25.82 -19.78
N ARG A 114 13.93 25.28 -18.57
CA ARG A 114 14.99 24.73 -17.71
C ARG A 114 15.34 23.28 -18.10
N LYS A 115 16.56 22.88 -17.74
CA LYS A 115 17.00 21.48 -17.85
C LYS A 115 16.81 20.74 -16.50
N PRO A 116 16.70 19.41 -16.50
CA PRO A 116 16.45 18.62 -15.27
C PRO A 116 17.40 18.91 -14.09
N LYS A 117 18.67 19.23 -14.36
CA LYS A 117 19.66 19.57 -13.34
C LYS A 117 19.30 20.83 -12.52
N ALA A 118 18.49 21.72 -13.08
CA ALA A 118 18.06 22.98 -12.46
C ALA A 118 16.69 22.84 -11.76
N LEU A 119 16.20 21.63 -11.56
CA LEU A 119 14.91 21.33 -10.95
C LEU A 119 15.07 20.61 -9.62
N SER A 120 14.12 20.85 -8.70
CA SER A 120 13.97 20.04 -7.49
C SER A 120 13.49 18.61 -7.81
N GLY A 121 13.58 17.69 -6.83
CA GLY A 121 13.07 16.33 -6.98
C GLY A 121 11.59 16.30 -7.38
N GLY A 122 10.74 17.07 -6.72
CA GLY A 122 9.32 17.17 -7.03
C GLY A 122 9.02 17.79 -8.40
N GLN A 123 9.82 18.75 -8.83
CA GLN A 123 9.69 19.32 -10.18
C GLN A 123 10.07 18.28 -11.24
N ARG A 124 11.15 17.53 -11.06
CA ARG A 124 11.54 16.41 -11.94
C ARG A 124 10.45 15.35 -12.03
N GLN A 125 9.86 14.99 -10.90
CA GLN A 125 8.75 14.04 -10.84
C GLN A 125 7.53 14.55 -11.63
N ARG A 126 7.16 15.84 -11.48
CA ARG A 126 6.07 16.45 -12.27
C ARG A 126 6.37 16.50 -13.78
N VAL A 127 7.63 16.71 -14.15
CA VAL A 127 8.04 16.63 -15.59
C VAL A 127 7.85 15.20 -16.12
N ALA A 128 8.20 14.17 -15.36
CA ALA A 128 7.97 12.78 -15.74
C ALA A 128 6.47 12.48 -15.91
N MET A 129 5.62 13.01 -15.03
CA MET A 129 4.17 12.94 -15.19
C MET A 129 3.68 13.69 -16.43
N GLY A 130 4.22 14.87 -16.70
CA GLY A 130 3.89 15.66 -17.89
C GLY A 130 4.19 14.92 -19.20
N ARG A 131 5.30 14.18 -19.25
CA ARG A 131 5.62 13.27 -20.37
C ARG A 131 4.56 12.20 -20.60
N ALA A 132 3.97 11.69 -19.52
CA ALA A 132 2.89 10.72 -19.59
C ALA A 132 1.56 11.35 -20.04
N ILE A 133 1.22 12.48 -19.46
CA ILE A 133 -0.06 13.17 -19.67
C ILE A 133 -0.23 13.67 -21.12
N VAL A 134 0.82 14.22 -21.72
CA VAL A 134 0.75 14.77 -23.11
C VAL A 134 0.40 13.70 -24.15
N ARG A 135 0.58 12.43 -23.83
CA ARG A 135 0.25 11.30 -24.71
C ARG A 135 -1.23 10.92 -24.67
N GLU A 136 -1.97 11.39 -23.66
CA GLU A 136 -3.38 11.03 -23.44
C GLU A 136 -3.60 9.50 -23.46
N PRO A 137 -2.85 8.72 -22.65
CA PRO A 137 -2.90 7.26 -22.67
C PRO A 137 -4.19 6.74 -22.04
N GLN A 138 -4.58 5.51 -22.39
CA GLN A 138 -5.68 4.82 -21.70
C GLN A 138 -5.29 4.41 -20.25
N VAL A 139 -4.01 4.11 -20.01
CA VAL A 139 -3.52 3.64 -18.70
C VAL A 139 -2.23 4.35 -18.33
N PHE A 140 -2.17 4.83 -17.09
CA PHE A 140 -0.92 5.24 -16.43
C PHE A 140 -0.35 4.10 -15.60
N LEU A 141 0.94 3.86 -15.76
CA LEU A 141 1.72 2.93 -14.96
C LEU A 141 2.77 3.71 -14.18
N MET A 142 2.81 3.58 -12.85
CA MET A 142 3.74 4.32 -12.01
C MET A 142 4.53 3.35 -11.12
N ASP A 143 5.85 3.29 -11.31
CA ASP A 143 6.77 2.43 -10.56
C ASP A 143 7.48 3.24 -9.48
N GLU A 144 6.98 3.19 -8.25
CA GLU A 144 7.51 3.86 -7.06
C GLU A 144 7.89 5.35 -7.29
N PRO A 145 7.00 6.18 -7.84
CA PRO A 145 7.37 7.51 -8.32
C PRO A 145 7.76 8.51 -7.21
N LEU A 146 7.45 8.20 -5.95
CA LEU A 146 7.73 9.07 -4.80
C LEU A 146 8.92 8.61 -3.93
N SER A 147 9.53 7.47 -4.23
CA SER A 147 10.59 6.86 -3.40
C SER A 147 11.82 7.75 -3.22
N ASN A 148 12.14 8.58 -4.21
CA ASN A 148 13.31 9.48 -4.19
C ASN A 148 13.04 10.88 -3.62
N LEU A 149 11.85 11.12 -3.04
CA LEU A 149 11.47 12.39 -2.44
C LEU A 149 11.64 12.38 -0.92
N ASP A 150 11.99 13.54 -0.35
CA ASP A 150 11.94 13.73 1.10
C ASP A 150 10.49 13.63 1.63
N ALA A 151 10.36 13.43 2.95
CA ALA A 151 9.06 13.16 3.58
C ALA A 151 8.02 14.28 3.33
N LYS A 152 8.42 15.55 3.42
CA LYS A 152 7.52 16.68 3.23
C LYS A 152 7.03 16.76 1.79
N LEU A 153 7.96 16.65 0.85
CA LEU A 153 7.64 16.71 -0.58
C LEU A 153 6.82 15.49 -1.03
N ARG A 154 7.09 14.32 -0.43
CA ARG A 154 6.31 13.08 -0.68
C ARG A 154 4.83 13.27 -0.32
N VAL A 155 4.52 13.84 0.84
CA VAL A 155 3.13 14.12 1.25
C VAL A 155 2.44 15.07 0.27
N GLN A 156 3.09 16.16 -0.13
CA GLN A 156 2.52 17.12 -1.08
C GLN A 156 2.29 16.49 -2.46
N THR A 157 3.29 15.78 -2.97
CA THR A 157 3.23 15.17 -4.32
C THR A 157 2.20 14.05 -4.37
N ARG A 158 2.05 13.26 -3.31
CA ARG A 158 1.02 12.24 -3.18
C ARG A 158 -0.38 12.83 -3.38
N THR A 159 -0.70 13.92 -2.67
CA THR A 159 -1.98 14.60 -2.80
C THR A 159 -2.19 15.15 -4.22
N GLN A 160 -1.15 15.69 -4.84
CA GLN A 160 -1.19 16.21 -6.21
C GLN A 160 -1.46 15.09 -7.23
N ILE A 161 -0.79 13.94 -7.11
CA ILE A 161 -1.01 12.79 -8.01
C ILE A 161 -2.45 12.27 -7.89
N ALA A 162 -2.95 12.07 -6.69
CA ALA A 162 -4.31 11.60 -6.46
C ALA A 162 -5.36 12.58 -7.04
N SER A 163 -5.18 13.87 -6.80
CA SER A 163 -6.06 14.92 -7.36
C SER A 163 -6.00 14.97 -8.88
N LEU A 164 -4.82 14.86 -9.46
CA LEU A 164 -4.62 14.88 -10.90
C LEU A 164 -5.28 13.67 -11.58
N GLN A 165 -5.09 12.49 -11.05
CA GLN A 165 -5.69 11.28 -11.58
C GLN A 165 -7.23 11.36 -11.57
N ARG A 166 -7.83 11.81 -10.46
CA ARG A 166 -9.29 12.02 -10.38
C ARG A 166 -9.80 13.00 -11.44
N ARG A 167 -9.05 14.08 -11.68
CA ARG A 167 -9.41 15.09 -12.69
C ARG A 167 -9.30 14.57 -14.12
N LEU A 168 -8.29 13.73 -14.40
CA LEU A 168 -8.06 13.15 -15.72
C LEU A 168 -8.95 11.91 -15.96
N GLY A 169 -9.37 11.20 -14.91
CA GLY A 169 -10.17 9.98 -15.01
C GLY A 169 -9.47 8.82 -15.70
N VAL A 170 -8.12 8.82 -15.76
CA VAL A 170 -7.34 7.78 -16.43
C VAL A 170 -7.08 6.62 -15.49
N THR A 171 -7.33 5.40 -15.94
CA THR A 171 -6.99 4.18 -15.20
C THR A 171 -5.51 4.17 -14.84
N THR A 172 -5.21 3.97 -13.56
CA THR A 172 -3.84 4.07 -13.04
C THR A 172 -3.48 2.82 -12.25
N VAL A 173 -2.32 2.24 -12.55
CA VAL A 173 -1.68 1.20 -11.74
C VAL A 173 -0.42 1.77 -11.11
N TYR A 174 -0.39 1.80 -9.80
CA TYR A 174 0.64 2.44 -8.99
C TYR A 174 1.33 1.41 -8.11
N VAL A 175 2.65 1.31 -8.20
CA VAL A 175 3.45 0.44 -7.35
C VAL A 175 4.12 1.25 -6.27
N THR A 176 4.03 0.79 -5.03
CA THR A 176 4.73 1.37 -3.88
C THR A 176 5.06 0.30 -2.84
N HIS A 177 6.04 0.57 -2.01
CA HIS A 177 6.29 -0.14 -0.77
C HIS A 177 5.79 0.63 0.47
N ASP A 178 5.30 1.85 0.27
CA ASP A 178 4.76 2.71 1.33
C ASP A 178 3.26 2.48 1.50
N GLN A 179 2.88 1.94 2.66
CA GLN A 179 1.48 1.67 2.99
C GLN A 179 0.63 2.95 3.05
N THR A 180 1.22 4.07 3.50
CA THR A 180 0.50 5.34 3.60
C THR A 180 0.11 5.86 2.22
N GLU A 181 0.98 5.67 1.21
CA GLU A 181 0.63 5.97 -0.17
C GLU A 181 -0.55 5.12 -0.63
N ALA A 182 -0.49 3.80 -0.40
CA ALA A 182 -1.54 2.88 -0.79
C ALA A 182 -2.88 3.21 -0.14
N LEU A 183 -2.90 3.39 1.18
CA LEU A 183 -4.12 3.65 1.95
C LEU A 183 -4.76 5.01 1.66
N THR A 184 -3.98 5.99 1.16
CA THR A 184 -4.48 7.36 0.93
C THR A 184 -4.78 7.68 -0.52
N MET A 185 -4.20 6.95 -1.48
CA MET A 185 -4.34 7.24 -2.91
C MET A 185 -5.23 6.24 -3.65
N GLY A 186 -5.18 4.97 -3.28
CA GLY A 186 -5.85 3.89 -4.01
C GLY A 186 -7.36 3.85 -3.80
N ASP A 187 -8.10 3.64 -4.87
CA ASP A 187 -9.50 3.20 -4.79
C ASP A 187 -9.54 1.75 -4.29
N ARG A 188 -8.67 0.91 -4.84
CA ARG A 188 -8.38 -0.44 -4.33
C ARG A 188 -6.86 -0.64 -4.21
N ILE A 189 -6.53 -1.57 -3.33
CA ILE A 189 -5.16 -2.01 -3.07
C ILE A 189 -5.09 -3.51 -3.30
N ALA A 190 -4.11 -3.96 -4.07
CA ALA A 190 -3.76 -5.36 -4.24
C ALA A 190 -2.49 -5.66 -3.43
N VAL A 191 -2.60 -6.52 -2.44
CA VAL A 191 -1.49 -6.94 -1.58
C VAL A 191 -0.86 -8.21 -2.15
N LEU A 192 0.42 -8.14 -2.47
CA LEU A 192 1.20 -9.23 -3.04
C LEU A 192 2.21 -9.77 -2.03
N LYS A 193 2.36 -11.09 -1.99
CA LYS A 193 3.41 -11.79 -1.25
C LYS A 193 3.98 -12.91 -2.11
N ASP A 194 5.29 -12.92 -2.32
CA ASP A 194 5.99 -14.00 -3.03
C ASP A 194 5.39 -14.29 -4.43
N GLY A 195 4.97 -13.27 -5.16
CA GLY A 195 4.37 -13.38 -6.49
C GLY A 195 2.88 -13.73 -6.49
N ILE A 196 2.26 -13.91 -5.34
CA ILE A 196 0.86 -14.32 -5.19
C ILE A 196 0.03 -13.16 -4.63
N LEU A 197 -1.13 -12.93 -5.22
CA LEU A 197 -2.13 -11.99 -4.70
C LEU A 197 -2.73 -12.56 -3.40
N GLN A 198 -2.60 -11.80 -2.32
CA GLN A 198 -3.13 -12.17 -1.00
C GLN A 198 -4.56 -11.65 -0.79
N GLN A 199 -4.78 -10.39 -1.16
CA GLN A 199 -6.09 -9.75 -1.10
C GLN A 199 -6.12 -8.53 -2.01
N VAL A 200 -7.27 -8.24 -2.59
CA VAL A 200 -7.57 -6.96 -3.24
C VAL A 200 -8.89 -6.41 -2.70
N GLY A 201 -8.92 -5.13 -2.40
CA GLY A 201 -10.11 -4.46 -1.86
C GLY A 201 -9.85 -2.99 -1.60
N SER A 202 -10.86 -2.30 -1.08
CA SER A 202 -10.69 -0.91 -0.63
C SER A 202 -9.69 -0.83 0.53
N PRO A 203 -9.08 0.34 0.77
CA PRO A 203 -8.23 0.54 1.96
C PRO A 203 -8.90 0.10 3.25
N ARG A 204 -10.20 0.36 3.38
CA ARG A 204 -11.00 -0.02 4.54
C ARG A 204 -11.16 -1.53 4.67
N ASP A 205 -11.42 -2.24 3.56
CA ASP A 205 -11.58 -3.70 3.59
C ASP A 205 -10.29 -4.39 4.04
N LEU A 206 -9.13 -3.94 3.56
CA LEU A 206 -7.85 -4.51 3.94
C LEU A 206 -7.53 -4.27 5.42
N TYR A 207 -7.95 -3.12 5.95
CA TYR A 207 -7.71 -2.75 7.33
C TYR A 207 -8.67 -3.43 8.32
N GLU A 208 -9.97 -3.41 8.02
CA GLU A 208 -11.01 -3.93 8.92
C GLU A 208 -11.28 -5.43 8.75
N THR A 209 -11.09 -5.95 7.52
CA THR A 209 -11.41 -7.36 7.20
C THR A 209 -10.29 -8.05 6.40
N PRO A 210 -9.05 -8.10 6.96
CA PRO A 210 -7.96 -8.80 6.30
C PRO A 210 -8.32 -10.29 6.12
N GLN A 211 -8.05 -10.84 4.92
CA GLN A 211 -8.39 -12.22 4.57
C GLN A 211 -7.42 -13.26 5.15
N ASN A 212 -6.25 -12.82 5.55
CA ASN A 212 -5.27 -13.68 6.21
C ASN A 212 -4.39 -12.88 7.19
N ASP A 213 -3.64 -13.60 8.00
CA ASP A 213 -2.74 -13.04 9.00
C ASP A 213 -1.62 -12.19 8.40
N PHE A 214 -1.15 -12.55 7.19
CA PHE A 214 -0.16 -11.76 6.48
C PHE A 214 -0.69 -10.36 6.14
N VAL A 215 -1.88 -10.26 5.55
CA VAL A 215 -2.49 -8.94 5.23
C VAL A 215 -2.75 -8.16 6.52
N ALA A 216 -3.22 -8.83 7.57
CA ALA A 216 -3.46 -8.23 8.87
C ALA A 216 -2.19 -7.59 9.48
N GLY A 217 -1.07 -8.32 9.42
CA GLY A 217 0.23 -7.86 9.91
C GLY A 217 0.95 -6.90 8.97
N PHE A 218 0.63 -6.93 7.67
CA PHE A 218 1.26 -6.06 6.69
C PHE A 218 0.58 -4.69 6.60
N ILE A 219 -0.75 -4.62 6.72
CA ILE A 219 -1.53 -3.38 6.60
C ILE A 219 -1.72 -2.73 7.96
N GLY A 220 -1.20 -1.52 8.11
CA GLY A 220 -1.26 -0.71 9.32
C GLY A 220 0.14 -0.34 9.83
N SER A 221 0.25 0.82 10.47
CA SER A 221 1.48 1.30 11.09
C SER A 221 1.13 2.00 12.43
N PRO A 222 1.48 1.38 13.55
CA PRO A 222 2.10 0.05 13.72
C PRO A 222 1.23 -1.10 13.19
N ALA A 223 1.87 -2.26 12.98
CA ALA A 223 1.20 -3.47 12.52
C ALA A 223 0.20 -4.03 13.56
N MET A 224 -0.74 -4.87 13.11
CA MET A 224 -1.61 -5.63 14.00
C MET A 224 -0.76 -6.57 14.88
N ASN A 225 -1.06 -6.61 16.17
CA ASN A 225 -0.50 -7.64 17.07
C ASN A 225 -1.07 -9.00 16.66
N LEU A 226 -0.20 -9.95 16.37
CA LEU A 226 -0.58 -11.31 15.99
C LEU A 226 0.09 -12.28 16.97
N PHE A 227 -0.70 -13.12 17.65
CA PHE A 227 -0.19 -14.07 18.64
C PHE A 227 -1.10 -15.30 18.73
N PRO A 228 -0.55 -16.47 19.14
CA PRO A 228 -1.36 -17.65 19.34
C PRO A 228 -2.31 -17.49 20.53
N ALA A 229 -3.49 -18.08 20.45
CA ALA A 229 -4.46 -18.13 21.54
C ALA A 229 -5.24 -19.44 21.51
N SER A 230 -5.47 -20.02 22.70
CA SER A 230 -6.27 -21.24 22.83
C SER A 230 -7.75 -20.94 22.64
N VAL A 231 -8.44 -21.84 21.96
CA VAL A 231 -9.90 -21.78 21.77
C VAL A 231 -10.60 -22.23 23.04
N SER A 232 -11.62 -21.50 23.49
CA SER A 232 -12.43 -21.80 24.63
C SER A 232 -13.92 -21.62 24.29
N GLY A 233 -14.57 -22.70 23.82
CA GLY A 233 -15.91 -22.61 23.27
C GLY A 233 -15.95 -21.66 22.06
N ASP A 234 -16.83 -20.66 22.10
CA ASP A 234 -16.97 -19.62 21.07
C ASP A 234 -16.03 -18.42 21.26
N SER A 235 -15.04 -18.55 22.12
CA SER A 235 -14.16 -17.48 22.58
C SER A 235 -12.70 -17.90 22.47
N VAL A 236 -11.80 -16.95 22.68
CA VAL A 236 -10.35 -17.18 22.75
C VAL A 236 -9.78 -16.75 24.09
N GLN A 237 -8.75 -17.42 24.55
CA GLN A 237 -8.05 -17.05 25.78
C GLN A 237 -6.97 -16.02 25.47
N ILE A 238 -7.08 -14.83 26.06
CA ILE A 238 -6.07 -13.75 25.93
C ILE A 238 -5.58 -13.39 27.35
N GLY A 239 -4.39 -13.83 27.70
CA GLY A 239 -3.89 -13.70 29.06
C GLY A 239 -4.81 -14.42 30.06
N THR A 240 -5.32 -13.70 31.04
CA THR A 240 -6.25 -14.26 32.05
C THR A 240 -7.73 -14.15 31.65
N SER A 241 -8.04 -13.52 30.53
CA SER A 241 -9.42 -13.27 30.09
C SER A 241 -9.85 -14.19 28.95
N VAL A 242 -11.11 -14.62 29.01
CA VAL A 242 -11.79 -15.29 27.89
C VAL A 242 -12.54 -14.21 27.10
N VAL A 243 -12.16 -14.03 25.85
CA VAL A 243 -12.65 -12.97 25.00
C VAL A 243 -13.54 -13.54 23.90
N PRO A 244 -14.82 -13.17 23.82
CA PRO A 244 -15.69 -13.59 22.73
C PRO A 244 -15.21 -12.97 21.42
N VAL A 245 -15.28 -13.74 20.33
CA VAL A 245 -14.94 -13.29 18.99
C VAL A 245 -16.09 -13.50 18.02
N VAL A 246 -16.14 -12.68 16.97
CA VAL A 246 -17.22 -12.73 15.97
C VAL A 246 -17.03 -13.87 14.95
N GLN A 247 -15.79 -14.36 14.81
CA GLN A 247 -15.48 -15.50 13.94
C GLN A 247 -15.85 -16.82 14.62
N ASP A 248 -16.14 -17.82 13.79
CA ASP A 248 -16.33 -19.19 14.22
C ASP A 248 -14.97 -19.87 14.48
N VAL A 249 -14.46 -19.70 15.70
CA VAL A 249 -13.17 -20.29 16.12
C VAL A 249 -13.21 -21.81 16.23
N GLN A 250 -14.40 -22.42 16.25
CA GLN A 250 -14.54 -23.87 16.25
C GLN A 250 -14.31 -24.47 14.85
N SER A 251 -14.36 -23.63 13.80
CA SER A 251 -14.01 -24.04 12.43
C SER A 251 -12.49 -24.14 12.19
N ALA A 252 -11.68 -23.73 13.17
CA ALA A 252 -10.22 -23.78 13.05
C ALA A 252 -9.68 -25.21 13.03
N THR A 253 -8.53 -25.37 12.37
CA THR A 253 -7.80 -26.63 12.36
C THR A 253 -7.01 -26.81 13.66
N GLY A 254 -7.66 -27.23 14.75
CA GLY A 254 -7.03 -27.48 16.05
C GLY A 254 -7.55 -26.57 17.16
N ASP A 255 -6.93 -26.68 18.34
CA ASP A 255 -7.35 -25.98 19.56
C ASP A 255 -6.70 -24.59 19.74
N THR A 256 -5.90 -24.16 18.76
CA THR A 256 -5.19 -22.87 18.76
C THR A 256 -5.48 -22.12 17.49
N VAL A 257 -5.70 -20.83 17.64
CA VAL A 257 -5.88 -19.87 16.52
C VAL A 257 -4.83 -18.77 16.62
N THR A 258 -4.55 -18.09 15.52
CA THR A 258 -3.83 -16.82 15.56
C THR A 258 -4.85 -15.70 15.81
N VAL A 259 -4.68 -15.01 16.93
CA VAL A 259 -5.47 -13.83 17.27
C VAL A 259 -4.77 -12.59 16.76
N GLY A 260 -5.55 -11.67 16.15
CA GLY A 260 -5.11 -10.36 15.72
C GLY A 260 -5.83 -9.24 16.47
N VAL A 261 -5.07 -8.31 17.04
CA VAL A 261 -5.62 -7.11 17.70
C VAL A 261 -4.80 -5.89 17.28
N ARG A 262 -5.45 -4.86 16.78
CA ARG A 262 -4.75 -3.63 16.41
C ARG A 262 -4.30 -2.85 17.65
N PRO A 263 -3.22 -2.07 17.58
CA PRO A 263 -2.72 -1.29 18.72
C PRO A 263 -3.78 -0.38 19.36
N GLU A 264 -4.67 0.19 18.58
CA GLU A 264 -5.76 1.07 19.02
C GLU A 264 -6.97 0.33 19.62
N ASP A 265 -7.04 -0.98 19.40
CA ASP A 265 -8.12 -1.84 19.92
C ASP A 265 -7.75 -2.49 21.26
N PHE A 266 -6.56 -2.21 21.80
CA PHE A 266 -6.19 -2.50 23.18
C PHE A 266 -6.39 -1.30 24.09
N THR A 267 -6.79 -1.55 25.31
CA THR A 267 -6.91 -0.56 26.38
C THR A 267 -6.15 -1.01 27.61
N VAL A 268 -5.41 -0.09 28.24
CA VAL A 268 -4.80 -0.33 29.55
C VAL A 268 -5.91 -0.33 30.60
N VAL A 269 -5.99 -1.42 31.36
CA VAL A 269 -7.06 -1.64 32.37
C VAL A 269 -6.47 -1.93 33.73
N PRO A 270 -7.23 -1.77 34.84
CA PRO A 270 -6.81 -2.25 36.15
C PRO A 270 -6.56 -3.77 36.14
N ALA A 271 -5.52 -4.22 36.83
CA ALA A 271 -5.17 -5.64 36.88
C ALA A 271 -6.32 -6.55 37.40
N ALA A 272 -7.22 -6.01 38.21
CA ALA A 272 -8.39 -6.72 38.74
C ALA A 272 -9.42 -7.07 37.66
N GLU A 273 -9.43 -6.39 36.52
CA GLU A 273 -10.36 -6.66 35.41
C GLU A 273 -9.92 -7.86 34.55
N GLY A 274 -8.69 -8.34 34.77
CA GLY A 274 -8.08 -9.40 33.94
C GLY A 274 -7.58 -8.86 32.60
N GLY A 275 -6.87 -9.68 31.86
CA GLY A 275 -6.29 -9.34 30.56
C GLY A 275 -4.89 -9.91 30.36
N LEU A 276 -4.16 -9.34 29.43
CA LEU A 276 -2.79 -9.69 29.11
C LEU A 276 -1.82 -8.76 29.87
N GLN A 277 -0.90 -9.32 30.64
CA GLN A 277 0.14 -8.54 31.29
C GLN A 277 1.27 -8.23 30.31
N VAL A 278 1.66 -6.96 30.25
CA VAL A 278 2.72 -6.46 29.36
C VAL A 278 3.73 -5.71 30.20
N THR A 279 5.00 -6.09 30.07
CA THR A 279 6.12 -5.31 30.61
C THR A 279 6.52 -4.26 29.58
N VAL A 280 6.43 -3.00 29.96
CA VAL A 280 6.71 -1.86 29.07
C VAL A 280 8.21 -1.73 28.81
N ASN A 281 8.61 -1.75 27.55
CA ASN A 281 10.00 -1.53 27.12
C ASN A 281 10.24 -0.09 26.73
N LEU A 282 9.32 0.51 25.98
CA LEU A 282 9.43 1.86 25.42
C LEU A 282 8.03 2.45 25.19
N VAL A 283 7.89 3.75 25.31
CA VAL A 283 6.75 4.48 24.78
C VAL A 283 7.26 5.51 23.79
N GLU A 284 6.76 5.42 22.56
CA GLU A 284 7.01 6.40 21.51
C GLU A 284 5.94 7.48 21.60
N GLU A 285 6.34 8.69 22.02
CA GLU A 285 5.45 9.83 22.17
C GLU A 285 5.37 10.63 20.86
N LEU A 286 4.18 10.74 20.30
CA LEU A 286 3.90 11.46 19.05
C LEU A 286 3.03 12.70 19.27
N GLY A 287 3.05 13.25 20.47
CA GLY A 287 2.29 14.43 20.87
C GLY A 287 0.98 14.07 21.57
N SER A 288 -0.16 14.04 20.87
CA SER A 288 -1.45 13.62 21.44
C SER A 288 -1.58 12.12 21.59
N ASP A 289 -0.91 11.39 20.72
CA ASP A 289 -0.92 9.92 20.69
C ASP A 289 0.47 9.38 21.08
N GLY A 290 0.51 8.17 21.57
CA GLY A 290 1.73 7.40 21.80
C GLY A 290 1.51 5.92 21.49
N TYR A 291 2.63 5.20 21.30
CA TYR A 291 2.62 3.75 21.18
C TYR A 291 3.53 3.15 22.24
N LEU A 292 2.92 2.32 23.08
CA LEU A 292 3.60 1.52 24.06
C LEU A 292 4.08 0.24 23.38
N TYR A 293 5.37 -0.02 23.43
CA TYR A 293 6.00 -1.28 23.03
C TYR A 293 6.40 -2.03 24.29
N GLY A 294 5.99 -3.26 24.40
CA GLY A 294 6.27 -4.10 25.57
C GLY A 294 6.23 -5.57 25.23
N ASN A 295 6.57 -6.40 26.20
CA ASN A 295 6.60 -7.85 26.05
C ASN A 295 5.56 -8.50 26.97
N ALA A 296 4.85 -9.47 26.42
CA ALA A 296 3.96 -10.36 27.14
C ALA A 296 4.44 -11.81 27.00
N VAL A 297 4.19 -12.64 27.99
CA VAL A 297 4.42 -14.08 27.87
C VAL A 297 3.09 -14.75 27.48
N ILE A 298 3.06 -15.31 26.27
CA ILE A 298 1.90 -16.02 25.72
C ILE A 298 2.32 -17.45 25.42
N ASP A 299 1.67 -18.41 26.05
CA ASP A 299 1.98 -19.85 25.95
C ASP A 299 3.48 -20.14 26.18
N GLY A 300 4.08 -19.44 27.18
CA GLY A 300 5.48 -19.57 27.52
C GLY A 300 6.48 -18.89 26.59
N THR A 301 6.00 -18.20 25.55
CA THR A 301 6.83 -17.47 24.58
C THR A 301 6.70 -15.97 24.81
N GLU A 302 7.83 -15.29 24.88
CA GLU A 302 7.88 -13.83 24.95
C GLU A 302 7.48 -13.24 23.59
N THR A 303 6.43 -12.42 23.59
CA THR A 303 5.84 -11.83 22.40
C THR A 303 5.79 -10.31 22.55
N GLU A 304 6.28 -9.60 21.54
CA GLU A 304 6.15 -8.14 21.50
C GLU A 304 4.71 -7.73 21.25
N ILE A 305 4.23 -6.77 22.04
CA ILE A 305 2.89 -6.20 21.95
C ILE A 305 3.00 -4.69 21.82
N VAL A 306 2.24 -4.13 20.90
CA VAL A 306 2.13 -2.69 20.67
C VAL A 306 0.74 -2.23 21.03
N VAL A 307 0.64 -1.20 21.87
CA VAL A 307 -0.64 -0.62 22.33
C VAL A 307 -0.64 0.88 22.07
N ARG A 308 -1.71 1.40 21.48
CA ARG A 308 -1.89 2.84 21.40
C ARG A 308 -2.29 3.39 22.76
N VAL A 309 -1.61 4.44 23.20
CA VAL A 309 -1.83 5.11 24.48
C VAL A 309 -1.96 6.61 24.29
N ASP A 310 -2.43 7.33 25.32
CA ASP A 310 -2.39 8.79 25.34
C ASP A 310 -0.91 9.26 25.38
N GLY A 311 -0.54 10.19 24.49
CA GLY A 311 0.83 10.65 24.38
C GLY A 311 1.30 11.56 25.55
N ARG A 312 0.38 11.95 26.44
CA ARG A 312 0.68 12.83 27.59
C ARG A 312 0.53 12.10 28.93
N ASN A 313 -0.23 11.01 28.95
CA ASN A 313 -0.52 10.26 30.18
C ASN A 313 -0.46 8.76 29.87
N HIS A 314 0.70 8.17 30.02
CA HIS A 314 0.99 6.78 29.69
C HIS A 314 1.92 6.14 30.73
N PRO A 315 1.97 4.80 30.78
CA PRO A 315 2.97 4.05 31.55
C PRO A 315 4.39 4.33 31.08
N THR A 316 5.36 4.08 31.93
CA THR A 316 6.79 4.27 31.65
C THR A 316 7.51 2.95 31.46
N ALA A 317 8.70 2.99 30.85
CA ALA A 317 9.55 1.80 30.70
C ALA A 317 9.83 1.13 32.07
N GLY A 318 9.65 -0.18 32.10
CA GLY A 318 9.77 -0.99 33.32
C GLY A 318 8.44 -1.24 34.06
N ASP A 319 7.40 -0.48 33.77
CA ASP A 319 6.07 -0.74 34.34
C ASP A 319 5.49 -2.05 33.81
N VAL A 320 4.70 -2.72 34.64
CA VAL A 320 3.88 -3.86 34.23
C VAL A 320 2.44 -3.38 34.17
N VAL A 321 1.84 -3.45 33.00
CA VAL A 321 0.46 -3.03 32.79
C VAL A 321 -0.39 -4.22 32.35
N THR A 322 -1.69 -4.14 32.64
CA THR A 322 -2.67 -5.09 32.10
C THR A 322 -3.42 -4.43 30.98
N ILE A 323 -3.55 -5.12 29.86
CA ILE A 323 -4.30 -4.66 28.69
C ILE A 323 -5.43 -5.62 28.36
N ALA A 324 -6.53 -5.07 27.89
CA ALA A 324 -7.69 -5.82 27.42
C ALA A 324 -8.04 -5.39 25.99
N PRO A 325 -8.38 -6.35 25.11
CA PRO A 325 -8.83 -6.03 23.76
C PRO A 325 -10.29 -5.60 23.73
N ASN A 326 -10.65 -4.79 22.77
CA ASN A 326 -12.05 -4.59 22.39
C ASN A 326 -12.54 -5.86 21.67
N ALA A 327 -13.41 -6.63 22.36
CA ALA A 327 -13.87 -7.93 21.86
C ALA A 327 -14.51 -7.87 20.46
N ALA A 328 -15.18 -6.76 20.11
CA ALA A 328 -15.79 -6.56 18.78
C ALA A 328 -14.75 -6.34 17.66
N ARG A 329 -13.49 -6.11 18.01
CA ARG A 329 -12.38 -5.81 17.10
C ARG A 329 -11.27 -6.87 17.09
N VAL A 330 -11.48 -7.96 17.82
CA VAL A 330 -10.56 -9.11 17.79
C VAL A 330 -10.77 -9.88 16.50
N HIS A 331 -9.68 -10.19 15.82
CA HIS A 331 -9.65 -11.03 14.62
C HIS A 331 -9.13 -12.41 14.97
N ALA A 332 -9.63 -13.43 14.28
CA ALA A 332 -9.12 -14.80 14.43
C ALA A 332 -8.80 -15.41 13.05
N PHE A 333 -7.65 -16.05 12.99
CA PHE A 333 -7.11 -16.72 11.80
C PHE A 333 -6.78 -18.16 12.16
N ASP A 334 -6.94 -19.07 11.22
CA ASP A 334 -6.48 -20.45 11.38
C ASP A 334 -4.96 -20.49 11.53
N ALA A 335 -4.47 -21.07 12.60
CA ALA A 335 -3.03 -21.07 12.93
C ALA A 335 -2.17 -21.86 11.92
N SER A 336 -2.77 -22.79 11.15
CA SER A 336 -2.06 -23.61 10.18
C SER A 336 -2.01 -23.01 8.80
N THR A 337 -3.07 -22.31 8.37
CA THR A 337 -3.21 -21.74 7.03
C THR A 337 -2.96 -20.25 6.99
N GLY A 338 -3.14 -19.55 8.12
CA GLY A 338 -3.15 -18.11 8.22
C GLY A 338 -4.45 -17.46 7.71
N GLU A 339 -5.40 -18.23 7.21
CA GLU A 339 -6.64 -17.71 6.65
C GLU A 339 -7.59 -17.19 7.74
N ARG A 340 -8.31 -16.12 7.43
CA ARG A 340 -9.34 -15.58 8.31
C ARG A 340 -10.44 -16.60 8.51
N LEU A 341 -10.81 -16.85 9.77
CA LEU A 341 -11.92 -17.71 10.09
C LEU A 341 -13.26 -17.08 9.68
N PRO A 342 -14.25 -17.87 9.23
CA PRO A 342 -15.55 -17.38 8.84
C PRO A 342 -16.27 -16.68 10.02
N LEU A 343 -17.22 -15.84 9.71
CA LEU A 343 -18.13 -15.29 10.74
C LEU A 343 -19.11 -16.39 11.19
N LYS A 344 -19.57 -16.27 12.45
CA LYS A 344 -20.62 -17.15 13.01
C LYS A 344 -21.92 -17.01 12.28
#